data_dfa06ce30fb249d1564c1e4b1421c379
#
_entry.id   dfa06ce30fb249d1564c1e4b1421c379
#
_cell.length_a   1.000
_cell.length_b   1.000
_cell.length_c   1.000
_cell.angle_alpha   90.00
_cell.angle_beta   90.00
_cell.angle_gamma   90.00
#
_symmetry.space_group_name_H-M   'P 1'
#
loop_
_entity.id
_entity.type
_entity.pdbx_description
1 polymer ?
#
loop_
_entity_poly.entity_id
_entity_poly.type
_entity_poly.pdbx_seq_one_letter_code
_entity_poly.pdbx_strand_id
1 'polypeptide(L)'
;GRVVEQKQNGLYAVKYHPIGGCPKPEKLREIYDVIQDMDQVELRLTPDESVYIVNCTGSEAKRILEITDDGAQTVFEASVACIGASICQVGVRDSQKLMADLVAASRTWGFADGVLPQIHISGCPSSCGTHQIGQIGFRGGVKKVDGKPQSAFVLTVNGEDEEGNERFGEQIGTILETEIPMFLKELGQEISDAGLTYEEWYAKHADRVKELAAKYTGV
;
A
#
# COMPACT_ATOMS: atom_id res chain seq x y z
N GLY A 1 -4.82 14.40 -1.36
CA GLY A 1 -6.19 13.93 -1.04
C GLY A 1 -6.80 13.12 -2.18
N ARG A 2 -7.94 12.47 -1.96
CA ARG A 2 -8.58 11.56 -2.94
C ARG A 2 -9.30 12.27 -4.11
N VAL A 3 -9.36 13.60 -4.14
CA VAL A 3 -9.99 14.38 -5.20
C VAL A 3 -8.93 15.09 -6.02
N VAL A 4 -9.02 14.93 -7.35
CA VAL A 4 -8.14 15.58 -8.31
C VAL A 4 -8.98 16.42 -9.25
N GLU A 5 -8.63 17.70 -9.42
CA GLU A 5 -9.23 18.56 -10.43
C GLU A 5 -8.76 18.14 -11.82
N GLN A 6 -9.68 17.97 -12.76
CA GLN A 6 -9.37 17.58 -14.12
C GLN A 6 -9.01 18.79 -14.98
N LYS A 7 -8.43 18.54 -16.16
CA LYS A 7 -8.14 19.60 -17.14
C LYS A 7 -9.41 20.29 -17.65
N GLN A 8 -10.54 19.60 -17.63
CA GLN A 8 -11.87 20.14 -17.96
C GLN A 8 -12.38 20.94 -16.78
N ASN A 9 -12.68 22.21 -17.01
CA ASN A 9 -13.11 23.14 -15.99
C ASN A 9 -14.37 22.66 -15.27
N GLY A 10 -14.34 22.62 -13.93
CA GLY A 10 -15.46 22.23 -13.08
C GLY A 10 -15.68 20.72 -12.98
N LEU A 11 -14.78 19.89 -13.54
CA LEU A 11 -14.80 18.44 -13.41
C LEU A 11 -13.70 17.93 -12.49
N TYR A 12 -14.03 16.88 -11.75
CA TYR A 12 -13.17 16.24 -10.75
C TYR A 12 -13.09 14.73 -10.98
N ALA A 13 -11.98 14.15 -10.56
CA ALA A 13 -11.83 12.71 -10.40
C ALA A 13 -11.71 12.36 -8.92
N VAL A 14 -12.39 11.31 -8.49
CA VAL A 14 -12.29 10.78 -7.12
C VAL A 14 -11.54 9.47 -7.17
N LYS A 15 -10.41 9.39 -6.46
CA LYS A 15 -9.66 8.14 -6.28
C LYS A 15 -10.30 7.31 -5.18
N TYR A 16 -10.63 6.07 -5.50
CA TYR A 16 -10.99 5.02 -4.54
C TYR A 16 -9.95 3.91 -4.62
N HIS A 17 -9.26 3.67 -3.53
CA HIS A 17 -8.33 2.55 -3.36
C HIS A 17 -8.89 1.64 -2.27
N PRO A 18 -9.51 0.50 -2.62
CA PRO A 18 -9.93 -0.49 -1.63
C PRO A 18 -8.70 -1.00 -0.89
N ILE A 19 -8.77 -1.18 0.42
CA ILE A 19 -7.65 -1.70 1.20
C ILE A 19 -7.21 -3.06 0.62
N GLY A 20 -5.92 -3.15 0.22
CA GLY A 20 -5.36 -4.32 -0.44
C GLY A 20 -5.90 -4.58 -1.85
N GLY A 21 -6.49 -3.59 -2.52
CA GLY A 21 -7.01 -3.72 -3.88
C GLY A 21 -8.26 -4.61 -4.02
N CYS A 22 -8.86 -5.06 -2.92
CA CYS A 22 -9.94 -6.04 -2.92
C CYS A 22 -11.26 -5.44 -2.40
N PRO A 23 -12.05 -4.74 -3.23
CA PRO A 23 -13.34 -4.20 -2.81
C PRO A 23 -14.34 -5.34 -2.54
N LYS A 24 -15.20 -5.15 -1.55
CA LYS A 24 -16.32 -6.06 -1.34
C LYS A 24 -17.32 -5.95 -2.50
N PRO A 25 -17.97 -7.05 -2.92
CA PRO A 25 -18.97 -7.00 -4.00
C PRO A 25 -20.11 -6.00 -3.74
N GLU A 26 -20.50 -5.84 -2.47
CA GLU A 26 -21.54 -4.90 -2.04
C GLU A 26 -21.11 -3.45 -2.31
N LYS A 27 -19.81 -3.14 -2.11
CA LYS A 27 -19.26 -1.81 -2.39
C LYS A 27 -19.33 -1.46 -3.89
N LEU A 28 -19.03 -2.42 -4.75
CA LEU A 28 -19.18 -2.21 -6.20
C LEU A 28 -20.64 -1.93 -6.60
N ARG A 29 -21.58 -2.60 -5.95
CA ARG A 29 -23.01 -2.33 -6.14
C ARG A 29 -23.38 -0.93 -5.66
N GLU A 30 -22.94 -0.55 -4.47
CA GLU A 30 -23.19 0.79 -3.90
C GLU A 30 -22.66 1.91 -4.81
N ILE A 31 -21.43 1.74 -5.34
CA ILE A 31 -20.83 2.69 -6.29
C ILE A 31 -21.71 2.76 -7.56
N TYR A 32 -22.10 1.60 -8.12
CA TYR A 32 -22.97 1.56 -9.30
C TYR A 32 -24.30 2.28 -9.07
N ASP A 33 -24.97 2.01 -7.94
CA ASP A 33 -26.26 2.59 -7.62
C ASP A 33 -26.20 4.12 -7.48
N VAL A 34 -25.04 4.67 -7.11
CA VAL A 34 -24.84 6.13 -7.02
C VAL A 34 -24.50 6.77 -8.36
N ILE A 35 -23.71 6.09 -9.21
CA ILE A 35 -23.18 6.70 -10.45
C ILE A 35 -24.06 6.41 -11.69
N GLN A 36 -24.98 5.43 -11.66
CA GLN A 36 -25.78 5.02 -12.82
C GLN A 36 -26.61 6.15 -13.46
N ASP A 37 -27.00 7.15 -12.67
CA ASP A 37 -27.77 8.31 -13.11
C ASP A 37 -26.90 9.56 -13.38
N MET A 38 -25.56 9.42 -13.39
CA MET A 38 -24.62 10.49 -13.65
C MET A 38 -24.15 10.42 -15.12
N ASP A 39 -24.60 11.32 -15.97
CA ASP A 39 -24.50 11.24 -17.44
C ASP A 39 -23.07 11.08 -18.01
N GLN A 40 -22.07 11.64 -17.33
CA GLN A 40 -20.68 11.69 -17.86
C GLN A 40 -19.67 10.94 -16.99
N VAL A 41 -20.12 10.40 -15.85
CA VAL A 41 -19.22 9.73 -14.91
C VAL A 41 -18.78 8.38 -15.45
N GLU A 42 -17.46 8.12 -15.39
CA GLU A 42 -16.84 6.88 -15.81
C GLU A 42 -15.96 6.30 -14.71
N LEU A 43 -15.78 4.98 -14.71
CA LEU A 43 -14.81 4.28 -13.88
C LEU A 43 -13.54 3.97 -14.69
N ARG A 44 -12.39 4.28 -14.13
CA ARG A 44 -11.07 3.96 -14.71
C ARG A 44 -10.22 3.21 -13.72
N LEU A 45 -9.84 1.98 -14.07
CA LEU A 45 -8.94 1.16 -13.27
C LEU A 45 -7.50 1.59 -13.51
N THR A 46 -6.68 1.49 -12.48
CA THR A 46 -5.25 1.81 -12.52
C THR A 46 -4.38 0.63 -12.07
N PRO A 47 -3.10 0.58 -12.50
CA PRO A 47 -2.20 -0.52 -12.14
C PRO A 47 -1.92 -0.64 -10.63
N ASP A 48 -2.09 0.44 -9.87
CA ASP A 48 -1.94 0.51 -8.42
C ASP A 48 -3.16 0.00 -7.63
N GLU A 49 -4.00 -0.85 -8.24
CA GLU A 49 -5.19 -1.44 -7.62
C GLU A 49 -6.27 -0.40 -7.22
N SER A 50 -6.21 0.82 -7.80
CA SER A 50 -7.18 1.89 -7.56
C SER A 50 -8.24 1.98 -8.64
N VAL A 51 -9.31 2.69 -8.33
CA VAL A 51 -10.36 3.11 -9.28
C VAL A 51 -10.45 4.62 -9.23
N TYR A 52 -10.35 5.26 -10.38
CA TYR A 52 -10.73 6.66 -10.53
C TYR A 52 -12.16 6.76 -11.07
N ILE A 53 -12.98 7.48 -10.34
CA ILE A 53 -14.34 7.85 -10.76
C ILE A 53 -14.21 9.26 -11.32
N VAL A 54 -14.26 9.37 -12.65
CA VAL A 54 -13.88 10.58 -13.39
C VAL A 54 -15.10 11.31 -13.94
N ASN A 55 -14.89 12.54 -14.39
CA ASN A 55 -15.89 13.45 -14.97
C ASN A 55 -17.01 13.87 -13.99
N CYS A 56 -16.72 13.89 -12.70
CA CYS A 56 -17.66 14.25 -11.66
C CYS A 56 -17.77 15.78 -11.53
N THR A 57 -18.98 16.31 -11.41
CA THR A 57 -19.19 17.65 -10.87
C THR A 57 -18.81 17.71 -9.39
N GLY A 58 -18.65 18.89 -8.80
CA GLY A 58 -18.28 19.01 -7.40
C GLY A 58 -19.29 18.39 -6.42
N SER A 59 -20.58 18.36 -6.76
CA SER A 59 -21.63 17.71 -5.95
C SER A 59 -21.60 16.19 -6.07
N GLU A 60 -21.32 15.67 -7.27
CA GLU A 60 -21.15 14.24 -7.51
C GLU A 60 -19.90 13.70 -6.82
N ALA A 61 -18.78 14.42 -6.92
CA ALA A 61 -17.55 14.05 -6.24
C ALA A 61 -17.72 13.93 -4.71
N LYS A 62 -18.51 14.81 -4.09
CA LYS A 62 -18.83 14.71 -2.66
C LYS A 62 -19.61 13.44 -2.32
N ARG A 63 -20.65 13.11 -3.11
CA ARG A 63 -21.42 11.88 -2.93
C ARG A 63 -20.56 10.63 -3.07
N ILE A 64 -19.65 10.63 -4.05
CA ILE A 64 -18.71 9.51 -4.27
C ILE A 64 -17.72 9.40 -3.12
N LEU A 65 -17.19 10.50 -2.58
CA LEU A 65 -16.34 10.48 -1.40
C LEU A 65 -17.02 9.85 -0.18
N GLU A 66 -18.30 10.16 0.03
CA GLU A 66 -19.09 9.63 1.15
C GLU A 66 -19.24 8.10 1.08
N ILE A 67 -19.55 7.56 -0.12
CA ILE A 67 -19.74 6.11 -0.29
C ILE A 67 -18.45 5.33 -0.41
N THR A 68 -17.30 5.98 -0.57
CA THR A 68 -15.97 5.37 -0.72
C THR A 68 -15.06 5.69 0.47
N ASP A 69 -15.61 6.00 1.62
CA ASP A 69 -14.87 6.35 2.86
C ASP A 69 -14.19 5.15 3.51
N ASP A 70 -14.59 3.93 3.14
CA ASP A 70 -13.98 2.67 3.56
C ASP A 70 -12.63 2.38 2.88
N GLY A 71 -12.29 3.11 1.82
CA GLY A 71 -10.99 3.00 1.14
C GLY A 71 -9.86 3.72 1.86
N ALA A 72 -8.67 3.63 1.27
CA ALA A 72 -7.45 4.27 1.77
C ALA A 72 -7.61 5.79 1.93
N GLN A 73 -7.18 6.31 3.07
CA GLN A 73 -7.18 7.73 3.41
C GLN A 73 -5.76 8.32 3.43
N THR A 74 -4.74 7.48 3.53
CA THR A 74 -3.32 7.86 3.56
C THR A 74 -2.54 7.13 2.47
N VAL A 75 -1.33 7.61 2.17
CA VAL A 75 -0.39 6.96 1.24
C VAL A 75 -0.13 5.52 1.67
N PHE A 76 0.11 5.29 2.96
CA PHE A 76 0.36 3.95 3.50
C PHE A 76 -0.84 3.00 3.34
N GLU A 77 -2.05 3.47 3.56
CA GLU A 77 -3.28 2.67 3.38
C GLU A 77 -3.52 2.29 1.91
N ALA A 78 -3.01 3.10 0.96
CA ALA A 78 -3.08 2.84 -0.47
C ALA A 78 -1.99 1.86 -0.97
N SER A 79 -1.43 1.06 -0.07
CA SER A 79 -0.45 0.04 -0.40
C SER A 79 -1.02 -1.10 -1.23
N VAL A 80 -0.16 -1.72 -2.04
CA VAL A 80 -0.51 -2.77 -3.02
C VAL A 80 -0.28 -4.15 -2.43
N ALA A 81 -1.23 -5.06 -2.57
CA ALA A 81 -1.09 -6.45 -2.11
C ALA A 81 -1.71 -7.44 -3.08
N CYS A 82 -0.95 -8.43 -3.53
CA CYS A 82 -1.52 -9.49 -4.36
C CYS A 82 -2.56 -10.32 -3.56
N ILE A 83 -3.34 -11.15 -4.26
CA ILE A 83 -4.42 -11.95 -3.64
C ILE A 83 -3.94 -12.91 -2.54
N GLY A 84 -2.66 -13.32 -2.54
CA GLY A 84 -2.05 -14.12 -1.49
C GLY A 84 -2.51 -15.58 -1.41
N ALA A 85 -1.92 -16.29 -0.43
CA ALA A 85 -2.10 -17.74 -0.26
C ALA A 85 -3.51 -18.14 0.21
N SER A 86 -4.36 -17.20 0.60
CA SER A 86 -5.75 -17.49 0.95
C SER A 86 -6.57 -18.00 -0.26
N ILE A 87 -6.17 -17.59 -1.47
CA ILE A 87 -6.84 -17.96 -2.73
C ILE A 87 -5.83 -18.52 -3.74
N CYS A 88 -4.64 -17.94 -3.83
CA CYS A 88 -3.63 -18.31 -4.82
C CYS A 88 -2.96 -19.65 -4.48
N GLN A 89 -3.08 -20.65 -5.35
CA GLN A 89 -2.51 -21.99 -5.14
C GLN A 89 -0.98 -22.03 -5.09
N VAL A 90 -0.28 -21.05 -5.69
CA VAL A 90 1.18 -20.92 -5.63
C VAL A 90 1.65 -19.92 -4.57
N GLY A 91 0.70 -19.30 -3.84
CA GLY A 91 1.00 -18.36 -2.77
C GLY A 91 1.72 -19.03 -1.61
N VAL A 92 2.80 -18.40 -1.12
CA VAL A 92 3.56 -18.88 0.05
C VAL A 92 3.04 -18.23 1.33
N ARG A 93 2.57 -16.99 1.26
CA ARG A 93 2.03 -16.20 2.38
C ARG A 93 0.75 -15.48 1.99
N ASP A 94 -0.07 -15.21 2.99
CA ASP A 94 -1.31 -14.43 2.83
C ASP A 94 -0.98 -12.92 2.87
N SER A 95 -0.76 -12.34 1.69
CA SER A 95 -0.45 -10.93 1.53
C SER A 95 -1.63 -10.02 1.89
N GLN A 96 -2.86 -10.44 1.62
CA GLN A 96 -4.07 -9.69 1.96
C GLN A 96 -4.26 -9.58 3.47
N LYS A 97 -4.04 -10.70 4.19
CA LYS A 97 -4.09 -10.68 5.65
C LYS A 97 -3.02 -9.77 6.24
N LEU A 98 -1.77 -9.86 5.76
CA LEU A 98 -0.70 -8.97 6.23
C LEU A 98 -1.07 -7.50 5.97
N MET A 99 -1.58 -7.17 4.79
CA MET A 99 -2.00 -5.81 4.45
C MET A 99 -3.08 -5.29 5.39
N ALA A 100 -4.13 -6.07 5.62
CA ALA A 100 -5.22 -5.71 6.52
C ALA A 100 -4.72 -5.48 7.96
N ASP A 101 -3.86 -6.36 8.47
CA ASP A 101 -3.27 -6.25 9.81
C ASP A 101 -2.39 -4.98 9.93
N LEU A 102 -1.60 -4.66 8.91
CA LEU A 102 -0.74 -3.48 8.88
C LEU A 102 -1.54 -2.18 8.85
N VAL A 103 -2.60 -2.11 8.03
CA VAL A 103 -3.49 -0.94 7.99
C VAL A 103 -4.21 -0.76 9.33
N ALA A 104 -4.73 -1.85 9.92
CA ALA A 104 -5.38 -1.77 11.22
C ALA A 104 -4.41 -1.28 12.31
N ALA A 105 -3.16 -1.75 12.30
CA ALA A 105 -2.14 -1.32 13.24
C ALA A 105 -1.73 0.15 13.02
N SER A 106 -1.49 0.57 11.77
CA SER A 106 -1.03 1.93 11.43
C SER A 106 -2.01 3.01 11.91
N ARG A 107 -3.31 2.74 11.85
CA ARG A 107 -4.36 3.64 12.35
C ARG A 107 -4.25 3.95 13.84
N THR A 108 -3.53 3.10 14.60
CA THR A 108 -3.28 3.31 16.04
C THR A 108 -1.98 4.06 16.34
N TRP A 109 -1.10 4.26 15.34
CA TRP A 109 0.22 4.86 15.58
C TRP A 109 0.19 6.39 15.61
N GLY A 110 -0.82 7.01 15.00
CA GLY A 110 -1.00 8.46 15.00
C GLY A 110 -0.01 9.22 14.11
N PHE A 111 0.60 8.56 13.13
CA PHE A 111 1.50 9.21 12.17
C PHE A 111 0.72 10.09 11.19
N ALA A 112 1.36 11.19 10.76
CA ALA A 112 0.84 12.01 9.68
C ALA A 112 0.91 11.26 8.34
N ASP A 113 0.08 11.66 7.38
CA ASP A 113 0.13 11.11 6.01
C ASP A 113 1.50 11.37 5.37
N GLY A 114 2.04 10.38 4.68
CA GLY A 114 3.36 10.42 4.05
C GLY A 114 4.54 10.07 4.97
N VAL A 115 4.35 9.90 6.29
CA VAL A 115 5.39 9.38 7.21
C VAL A 115 5.81 7.96 6.85
N LEU A 116 4.84 7.11 6.49
CA LEU A 116 5.14 5.82 5.90
C LEU A 116 4.81 5.85 4.40
N PRO A 117 5.64 5.23 3.55
CA PRO A 117 5.39 5.17 2.11
C PRO A 117 4.31 4.15 1.79
N GLN A 118 3.87 4.14 0.55
CA GLN A 118 3.16 3.01 -0.02
C GLN A 118 4.07 1.78 0.01
N ILE A 119 3.57 0.64 0.50
CA ILE A 119 4.30 -0.63 0.49
C ILE A 119 3.70 -1.59 -0.53
N HIS A 120 4.53 -2.49 -1.03
CA HIS A 120 4.15 -3.49 -2.02
C HIS A 120 4.32 -4.89 -1.45
N ILE A 121 3.24 -5.69 -1.39
CA ILE A 121 3.24 -7.01 -0.76
C ILE A 121 2.92 -8.10 -1.78
N SER A 122 3.86 -9.01 -2.00
CA SER A 122 3.63 -10.22 -2.81
C SER A 122 3.64 -11.46 -1.92
N GLY A 123 2.66 -12.33 -2.06
CA GLY A 123 2.58 -13.58 -1.30
C GLY A 123 3.64 -14.62 -1.68
N CYS A 124 4.34 -14.47 -2.80
CA CYS A 124 5.38 -15.37 -3.29
C CYS A 124 6.34 -14.68 -4.29
N PRO A 125 7.38 -15.38 -4.80
CA PRO A 125 8.32 -14.81 -5.76
C PRO A 125 7.74 -14.38 -7.12
N SER A 126 6.50 -14.75 -7.46
CA SER A 126 5.86 -14.36 -8.73
C SER A 126 5.59 -12.86 -8.85
N SER A 127 5.75 -12.10 -7.77
CA SER A 127 5.73 -10.62 -7.76
C SER A 127 4.45 -9.95 -8.25
N CYS A 128 3.30 -10.60 -8.10
CA CYS A 128 2.01 -10.03 -8.53
C CYS A 128 1.64 -8.73 -7.78
N GLY A 129 2.16 -8.52 -6.56
CA GLY A 129 2.07 -7.27 -5.81
C GLY A 129 3.27 -6.35 -6.03
N THR A 130 4.07 -6.56 -7.08
CA THR A 130 5.16 -5.70 -7.54
C THR A 130 6.17 -5.28 -6.46
N HIS A 131 6.43 -6.15 -5.48
CA HIS A 131 7.28 -5.86 -4.31
C HIS A 131 8.69 -5.36 -4.67
N GLN A 132 9.18 -5.65 -5.88
CA GLN A 132 10.53 -5.26 -6.29
C GLN A 132 10.66 -3.77 -6.62
N ILE A 133 9.56 -3.10 -6.98
CA ILE A 133 9.56 -1.68 -7.36
C ILE A 133 8.95 -0.78 -6.29
N GLY A 134 8.41 -1.33 -5.21
CA GLY A 134 7.94 -0.54 -4.07
C GLY A 134 9.11 0.11 -3.31
N GLN A 135 8.91 1.31 -2.78
CA GLN A 135 9.87 1.96 -1.87
C GLN A 135 10.20 1.05 -0.68
N ILE A 136 9.20 0.34 -0.18
CA ILE A 136 9.33 -0.80 0.74
C ILE A 136 8.52 -1.95 0.15
N GLY A 137 9.15 -3.09 -0.06
CA GLY A 137 8.52 -4.29 -0.61
C GLY A 137 8.65 -5.49 0.31
N PHE A 138 7.60 -6.31 0.37
CA PHE A 138 7.58 -7.56 1.12
C PHE A 138 7.20 -8.72 0.20
N ARG A 139 8.01 -9.77 0.20
CA ARG A 139 7.77 -10.99 -0.57
C ARG A 139 7.67 -12.20 0.35
N GLY A 140 6.58 -12.93 0.28
CA GLY A 140 6.34 -14.13 1.07
C GLY A 140 7.49 -15.14 1.03
N GLY A 141 7.87 -15.60 2.21
CA GLY A 141 9.00 -16.49 2.44
C GLY A 141 8.88 -17.26 3.74
N VAL A 142 9.99 -17.83 4.17
CA VAL A 142 10.14 -18.62 5.41
C VAL A 142 11.47 -18.24 6.05
N LYS A 143 11.47 -18.06 7.38
CA LYS A 143 12.69 -17.90 8.20
C LYS A 143 12.78 -19.07 9.19
N LYS A 144 13.96 -19.64 9.37
CA LYS A 144 14.17 -20.66 10.39
C LYS A 144 14.54 -19.98 11.71
N VAL A 145 13.75 -20.28 12.75
CA VAL A 145 14.03 -19.86 14.14
C VAL A 145 14.09 -21.12 14.98
N ASP A 146 15.18 -21.35 15.69
CA ASP A 146 15.44 -22.55 16.50
C ASP A 146 15.23 -23.86 15.71
N GLY A 147 15.66 -23.86 14.44
CA GLY A 147 15.52 -25.00 13.54
C GLY A 147 14.12 -25.22 12.95
N LYS A 148 13.12 -24.43 13.35
CA LYS A 148 11.73 -24.56 12.87
C LYS A 148 11.40 -23.47 11.85
N PRO A 149 10.66 -23.80 10.76
CA PRO A 149 10.23 -22.83 9.79
C PRO A 149 9.13 -21.92 10.40
N GLN A 150 9.29 -20.62 10.25
CA GLN A 150 8.33 -19.58 10.68
C GLN A 150 7.88 -18.77 9.47
N SER A 151 6.64 -18.24 9.54
CA SER A 151 6.10 -17.31 8.54
C SER A 151 6.95 -16.05 8.48
N ALA A 152 7.38 -15.68 7.29
CA ALA A 152 8.28 -14.54 7.10
C ALA A 152 8.11 -13.92 5.72
N PHE A 153 8.63 -12.72 5.57
CA PHE A 153 8.72 -12.03 4.28
C PHE A 153 10.15 -11.55 4.02
N VAL A 154 10.56 -11.60 2.78
CA VAL A 154 11.80 -10.97 2.34
C VAL A 154 11.52 -9.49 2.14
N LEU A 155 12.32 -8.66 2.80
CA LEU A 155 12.26 -7.19 2.73
C LEU A 155 13.11 -6.70 1.56
N THR A 156 12.50 -5.85 0.73
CA THR A 156 13.16 -5.07 -0.32
C THR A 156 12.96 -3.60 -0.03
N VAL A 157 13.94 -2.76 -0.28
CA VAL A 157 13.87 -1.30 -0.07
C VAL A 157 14.42 -0.56 -1.28
N ASN A 158 14.06 0.72 -1.42
CA ASN A 158 14.56 1.60 -2.49
C ASN A 158 14.14 1.18 -3.90
N GLY A 159 13.00 0.53 -4.05
CA GLY A 159 12.34 0.42 -5.35
C GLY A 159 11.71 1.77 -5.74
N GLU A 160 11.39 1.90 -7.02
CA GLU A 160 10.74 3.08 -7.58
C GLU A 160 9.84 2.65 -8.74
N ASP A 161 8.61 3.12 -8.77
CA ASP A 161 7.61 2.82 -9.80
C ASP A 161 7.14 4.07 -10.56
N GLU A 162 7.73 5.24 -10.29
CA GLU A 162 7.45 6.47 -11.02
C GLU A 162 7.92 6.35 -12.48
N GLU A 163 7.03 6.68 -13.42
CA GLU A 163 7.30 6.62 -14.86
C GLU A 163 8.56 7.41 -15.24
N GLY A 164 9.52 6.72 -15.83
CA GLY A 164 10.81 7.26 -16.25
C GLY A 164 11.91 7.23 -15.20
N ASN A 165 11.59 6.77 -13.97
CA ASN A 165 12.55 6.60 -12.87
C ASN A 165 12.50 5.18 -12.27
N GLU A 166 11.87 4.23 -12.95
CA GLU A 166 11.64 2.88 -12.44
C GLU A 166 12.95 2.21 -12.04
N ARG A 167 12.95 1.61 -10.86
CA ARG A 167 14.12 0.95 -10.29
C ARG A 167 13.71 -0.25 -9.44
N PHE A 168 14.42 -1.35 -9.60
CA PHE A 168 14.33 -2.45 -8.66
C PHE A 168 15.00 -2.09 -7.33
N GLY A 169 14.31 -2.40 -6.25
CA GLY A 169 14.83 -2.26 -4.91
C GLY A 169 15.89 -3.31 -4.57
N GLU A 170 16.60 -3.05 -3.48
CA GLU A 170 17.61 -3.93 -2.91
C GLU A 170 16.97 -4.87 -1.87
N GLN A 171 17.27 -6.18 -1.98
CA GLN A 171 16.84 -7.14 -0.99
C GLN A 171 17.73 -7.04 0.24
N ILE A 172 17.16 -6.74 1.41
CA ILE A 172 17.88 -6.53 2.66
C ILE A 172 17.99 -7.83 3.47
N GLY A 173 16.91 -8.59 3.58
CA GLY A 173 16.90 -9.82 4.38
C GLY A 173 15.48 -10.33 4.60
N THR A 174 15.35 -11.28 5.53
CA THR A 174 14.06 -11.91 5.83
C THR A 174 13.60 -11.55 7.24
N ILE A 175 12.44 -10.93 7.32
CA ILE A 175 11.78 -10.50 8.57
C ILE A 175 10.62 -11.45 8.88
N LEU A 176 10.42 -11.79 10.16
CA LEU A 176 9.26 -12.57 10.59
C LEU A 176 7.96 -11.77 10.37
N GLU A 177 6.92 -12.44 9.91
CA GLU A 177 5.61 -11.81 9.67
C GLU A 177 5.11 -11.04 10.89
N THR A 178 5.30 -11.59 12.09
CA THR A 178 4.91 -10.99 13.36
C THR A 178 5.73 -9.76 13.76
N GLU A 179 6.89 -9.56 13.16
CA GLU A 179 7.80 -8.45 13.46
C GLU A 179 7.65 -7.27 12.49
N ILE A 180 6.99 -7.48 11.34
CA ILE A 180 6.80 -6.42 10.34
C ILE A 180 6.09 -5.18 10.91
N PRO A 181 5.01 -5.29 11.72
CA PRO A 181 4.37 -4.12 12.30
C PRO A 181 5.31 -3.32 13.21
N MET A 182 6.18 -4.00 13.96
CA MET A 182 7.14 -3.34 14.86
C MET A 182 8.22 -2.60 14.06
N PHE A 183 8.76 -3.24 13.00
CA PHE A 183 9.71 -2.61 12.09
C PHE A 183 9.13 -1.32 11.47
N LEU A 184 7.91 -1.38 10.91
CA LEU A 184 7.26 -0.22 10.30
C LEU A 184 6.94 0.86 11.32
N LYS A 185 6.55 0.48 12.54
CA LYS A 185 6.30 1.45 13.62
C LYS A 185 7.57 2.16 14.07
N GLU A 186 8.69 1.45 14.24
CA GLU A 186 9.98 2.06 14.58
C GLU A 186 10.44 3.01 13.46
N LEU A 187 10.35 2.59 12.21
CA LEU A 187 10.68 3.42 11.06
C LEU A 187 9.82 4.68 11.02
N GLY A 188 8.50 4.53 11.13
CA GLY A 188 7.56 5.65 11.13
C GLY A 188 7.81 6.62 12.30
N GLN A 189 8.20 6.10 13.48
CA GLN A 189 8.53 6.95 14.63
C GLN A 189 9.77 7.80 14.36
N GLU A 190 10.86 7.22 13.83
CA GLU A 190 12.08 7.99 13.49
C GLU A 190 11.78 9.09 12.45
N ILE A 191 10.93 8.81 11.46
CA ILE A 191 10.54 9.78 10.43
C ILE A 191 9.64 10.88 11.01
N SER A 192 8.65 10.48 11.82
CA SER A 192 7.72 11.39 12.50
C SER A 192 8.46 12.34 13.45
N ASP A 193 9.44 11.84 14.22
CA ASP A 193 10.26 12.63 15.13
C ASP A 193 11.14 13.66 14.38
N ALA A 194 11.52 13.33 13.14
CA ALA A 194 12.23 14.25 12.25
C ALA A 194 11.31 15.30 11.60
N GLY A 195 9.98 15.14 11.68
CA GLY A 195 8.99 16.03 11.06
C GLY A 195 9.01 16.00 9.53
N LEU A 196 9.37 14.86 8.93
CA LEU A 196 9.55 14.69 7.49
C LEU A 196 8.56 13.66 6.93
N THR A 197 8.39 13.65 5.61
CA THR A 197 7.83 12.51 4.87
C THR A 197 8.89 11.42 4.71
N TYR A 198 8.45 10.19 4.33
CA TYR A 198 9.38 9.10 4.02
C TYR A 198 10.40 9.49 2.94
N GLU A 199 9.95 10.10 1.85
CA GLU A 199 10.80 10.49 0.73
C GLU A 199 11.88 11.51 1.17
N GLU A 200 11.47 12.57 1.88
CA GLU A 200 12.39 13.59 2.38
C GLU A 200 13.41 13.02 3.38
N TRP A 201 12.96 12.08 4.22
CA TRP A 201 13.81 11.43 5.21
C TRP A 201 14.74 10.42 4.54
N TYR A 202 14.23 9.58 3.63
CA TYR A 202 15.02 8.58 2.93
C TYR A 202 16.13 9.20 2.08
N ALA A 203 15.89 10.33 1.43
CA ALA A 203 16.89 11.08 0.66
C ALA A 203 18.13 11.45 1.51
N LYS A 204 17.99 11.55 2.82
CA LYS A 204 19.07 11.94 3.76
C LYS A 204 19.59 10.75 4.59
N HIS A 205 18.82 9.70 4.73
CA HIS A 205 19.03 8.63 5.71
C HIS A 205 18.84 7.22 5.11
N ALA A 206 19.16 7.01 3.82
CA ALA A 206 18.92 5.73 3.12
C ALA A 206 19.52 4.51 3.85
N ASP A 207 20.75 4.65 4.39
CA ASP A 207 21.40 3.54 5.12
C ASP A 207 20.71 3.24 6.44
N ARG A 208 20.00 4.20 7.02
CA ARG A 208 19.31 4.02 8.29
C ARG A 208 18.18 3.00 8.22
N VAL A 209 17.49 2.90 7.07
CA VAL A 209 16.47 1.85 6.85
C VAL A 209 17.11 0.46 6.94
N LYS A 210 18.30 0.28 6.37
CA LYS A 210 19.06 -0.98 6.42
C LYS A 210 19.52 -1.33 7.83
N GLU A 211 20.05 -0.35 8.56
CA GLU A 211 20.46 -0.50 9.97
C GLU A 211 19.28 -0.90 10.86
N LEU A 212 18.12 -0.26 10.66
CA LEU A 212 16.91 -0.61 11.38
C LEU A 212 16.44 -2.02 11.03
N ALA A 213 16.42 -2.35 9.73
CA ALA A 213 16.03 -3.67 9.24
C ALA A 213 16.94 -4.79 9.77
N ALA A 214 18.25 -4.53 9.99
CA ALA A 214 19.19 -5.51 10.53
C ALA A 214 18.77 -6.07 11.89
N LYS A 215 18.08 -5.28 12.73
CA LYS A 215 17.54 -5.74 14.02
C LYS A 215 16.54 -6.89 13.86
N TYR A 216 15.81 -6.93 12.74
CA TYR A 216 14.71 -7.86 12.46
C TYR A 216 15.12 -8.97 11.51
N THR A 217 16.03 -8.69 10.59
CA THR A 217 16.50 -9.67 9.61
C THR A 217 17.57 -10.59 10.15
N GLY A 218 18.34 -10.12 11.15
CA GLY A 218 19.45 -10.87 11.73
C GLY A 218 20.67 -10.96 10.80
N VAL A 219 20.83 -10.00 9.90
CA VAL A 219 21.97 -9.86 8.96
C VAL A 219 22.81 -8.69 9.39
#